data_7100ab358a98726330740fa3117cd161
#
_entry.id   7100ab358a98726330740fa3117cd161
#
_cell.length_a   1.000
_cell.length_b   1.000
_cell.length_c   1.000
_cell.angle_alpha   90.00
_cell.angle_beta   90.00
_cell.angle_gamma   90.00
#
_symmetry.space_group_name_H-M   'P 1'
#
loop_
_entity.id
_entity.type
_entity.pdbx_description
1 polymer ?
#
loop_
_entity_poly.entity_id
_entity_poly.type
_entity_poly.pdbx_seq_one_letter_code
_entity_poly.pdbx_strand_id
1 'polypeptide(L)'
;MFPTHRPRRLRSHPQLRRMVRENTVATSDFIYPLFAVPGTGVANEVKSMPGVYQLSVDKIVEEAKEVYDLGIPSIILFGVPEDKDDEATGAWHDCGIVQKATEAVKAAVPDLIVTVDTCLCEYTSHGHCGYLDVGDLTGRVLNDPTLELLKKTAVSQANAGADIIAPSGMMDGFVGAIRSGLDAAGLDRKSVV
;
A
#
# COMPACT_ATOMS: atom_id res chain seq x y z
N MET A 1 25.37 -30.44 39.95
CA MET A 1 23.95 -30.10 40.19
C MET A 1 23.18 -30.22 38.87
N PHE A 2 22.10 -30.96 38.86
CA PHE A 2 21.30 -31.15 37.65
C PHE A 2 20.46 -29.89 37.41
N PRO A 3 20.34 -29.35 36.18
CA PRO A 3 19.60 -28.12 35.95
C PRO A 3 18.11 -28.32 36.22
N THR A 4 17.54 -27.51 37.11
CA THR A 4 16.11 -27.53 37.44
C THR A 4 15.25 -26.88 36.33
N HIS A 5 15.80 -25.88 35.65
CA HIS A 5 15.15 -25.18 34.54
C HIS A 5 15.55 -25.81 33.18
N ARG A 6 14.56 -26.34 32.45
CA ARG A 6 14.78 -27.03 31.18
C ARG A 6 13.71 -26.61 30.16
N PRO A 7 13.85 -25.47 29.49
CA PRO A 7 12.85 -24.95 28.53
C PRO A 7 12.57 -25.91 27.36
N ARG A 8 13.54 -26.74 26.98
CA ARG A 8 13.38 -27.70 25.87
C ARG A 8 12.36 -28.82 26.13
N ARG A 9 11.93 -29.04 27.37
CA ARG A 9 10.88 -30.03 27.69
C ARG A 9 9.60 -29.77 26.90
N LEU A 10 9.21 -28.50 26.74
CA LEU A 10 8.02 -28.08 25.99
C LEU A 10 8.16 -28.21 24.47
N ARG A 11 9.36 -28.53 23.98
CA ARG A 11 9.64 -28.68 22.56
C ARG A 11 9.71 -30.16 22.11
N SER A 12 9.62 -31.09 23.03
CA SER A 12 9.83 -32.53 22.77
C SER A 12 8.74 -33.18 21.93
N HIS A 13 7.52 -32.62 21.91
CA HIS A 13 6.39 -33.19 21.19
C HIS A 13 5.63 -32.13 20.40
N PRO A 14 5.15 -32.40 19.17
CA PRO A 14 4.41 -31.44 18.36
C PRO A 14 3.18 -30.84 19.05
N GLN A 15 2.42 -31.66 19.78
CA GLN A 15 1.24 -31.17 20.49
C GLN A 15 1.60 -30.25 21.66
N LEU A 16 2.68 -30.56 22.41
CA LEU A 16 3.16 -29.65 23.45
C LEU A 16 3.56 -28.29 22.86
N ARG A 17 4.27 -28.27 21.73
CA ARG A 17 4.60 -27.03 21.05
C ARG A 17 3.35 -26.24 20.64
N ARG A 18 2.32 -26.94 20.19
CA ARG A 18 1.02 -26.34 19.83
C ARG A 18 0.30 -25.74 21.02
N MET A 19 0.32 -26.44 22.18
CA MET A 19 -0.31 -25.97 23.42
C MET A 19 0.36 -24.73 24.03
N VAL A 20 1.67 -24.60 23.89
CA VAL A 20 2.45 -23.50 24.47
C VAL A 20 2.82 -22.41 23.46
N ARG A 21 2.23 -22.45 22.27
CA ARG A 21 2.46 -21.43 21.24
C ARG A 21 1.87 -20.09 21.70
N GLU A 22 2.68 -19.06 21.74
CA GLU A 22 2.28 -17.72 22.13
C GLU A 22 1.70 -16.94 20.95
N ASN A 23 2.20 -17.21 19.73
CA ASN A 23 1.77 -16.53 18.51
C ASN A 23 1.19 -17.52 17.51
N THR A 24 0.12 -17.12 16.85
CA THR A 24 -0.47 -17.83 15.71
C THR A 24 -0.45 -16.91 14.50
N VAL A 25 -0.35 -17.48 13.30
CA VAL A 25 -0.49 -16.76 12.04
C VAL A 25 -1.68 -17.37 11.30
N ALA A 26 -2.61 -16.53 10.91
CA ALA A 26 -3.79 -16.90 10.13
C ALA A 26 -3.83 -16.07 8.83
N THR A 27 -4.64 -16.44 7.86
CA THR A 27 -4.81 -15.68 6.61
C THR A 27 -5.29 -14.25 6.87
N SER A 28 -6.08 -14.05 7.95
CA SER A 28 -6.55 -12.73 8.38
C SER A 28 -5.47 -11.77 8.88
N ASP A 29 -4.24 -12.26 9.07
CA ASP A 29 -3.11 -11.44 9.51
C ASP A 29 -2.31 -10.86 8.33
N PHE A 30 -2.70 -11.19 7.08
CA PHE A 30 -1.98 -10.77 5.88
C PHE A 30 -2.65 -9.60 5.15
N ILE A 31 -1.80 -8.74 4.59
CA ILE A 31 -2.14 -7.77 3.55
C ILE A 31 -1.30 -8.14 2.33
N TYR A 32 -1.93 -8.46 1.20
CA TYR A 32 -1.23 -8.93 0.01
C TYR A 32 -0.82 -7.79 -0.92
N PRO A 33 0.49 -7.62 -1.23
CA PRO A 33 0.98 -6.51 -2.05
C PRO A 33 0.80 -6.78 -3.55
N LEU A 34 0.32 -5.76 -4.29
CA LEU A 34 0.15 -5.78 -5.74
C LEU A 34 0.73 -4.52 -6.38
N PHE A 35 1.39 -4.68 -7.52
CA PHE A 35 1.98 -3.58 -8.29
C PHE A 35 1.14 -3.31 -9.54
N ALA A 36 0.53 -2.13 -9.61
CA ALA A 36 -0.35 -1.73 -10.70
C ALA A 36 0.42 -1.01 -11.81
N VAL A 37 0.32 -1.52 -13.04
CA VAL A 37 0.88 -0.91 -14.25
C VAL A 37 -0.19 -0.61 -15.30
N PRO A 38 0.01 0.37 -16.18
CA PRO A 38 -0.84 0.59 -17.34
C PRO A 38 -0.83 -0.58 -18.32
N GLY A 39 -1.89 -0.67 -19.14
CA GLY A 39 -2.03 -1.69 -20.16
C GLY A 39 -3.19 -2.65 -19.91
N THR A 40 -3.24 -3.73 -20.70
CA THR A 40 -4.22 -4.80 -20.61
C THR A 40 -3.51 -6.13 -20.82
N GLY A 41 -3.80 -7.13 -19.99
CA GLY A 41 -3.17 -8.45 -20.04
C GLY A 41 -1.69 -8.45 -19.63
N VAL A 42 -1.20 -7.39 -18.99
CA VAL A 42 0.20 -7.26 -18.61
C VAL A 42 0.46 -8.02 -17.32
N ALA A 43 1.52 -8.84 -17.32
CA ALA A 43 2.07 -9.52 -16.16
C ALA A 43 3.60 -9.59 -16.31
N ASN A 44 4.30 -8.57 -15.82
CA ASN A 44 5.75 -8.46 -15.91
C ASN A 44 6.39 -8.92 -14.61
N GLU A 45 7.16 -10.01 -14.64
CA GLU A 45 7.83 -10.52 -13.45
C GLU A 45 8.87 -9.54 -12.91
N VAL A 46 8.83 -9.32 -11.60
CA VAL A 46 9.82 -8.49 -10.89
C VAL A 46 11.06 -9.35 -10.63
N LYS A 47 12.12 -9.11 -11.40
CA LYS A 47 13.35 -9.96 -11.41
C LYS A 47 13.98 -10.19 -10.04
N SER A 48 13.89 -9.21 -9.14
CA SER A 48 14.40 -9.30 -7.76
C SER A 48 13.47 -10.04 -6.79
N MET A 49 12.23 -10.32 -7.20
CA MET A 49 11.20 -10.99 -6.39
C MET A 49 10.51 -12.08 -7.23
N PRO A 50 11.12 -13.28 -7.35
CA PRO A 50 10.55 -14.35 -8.15
C PRO A 50 9.12 -14.70 -7.75
N GLY A 51 8.22 -14.80 -8.74
CA GLY A 51 6.79 -15.05 -8.51
C GLY A 51 5.96 -13.82 -8.18
N VAL A 52 6.57 -12.62 -8.13
CA VAL A 52 5.87 -11.34 -7.98
C VAL A 52 5.85 -10.61 -9.33
N TYR A 53 4.69 -10.05 -9.68
CA TYR A 53 4.49 -9.41 -10.98
C TYR A 53 3.98 -7.99 -10.85
N GLN A 54 4.37 -7.15 -11.81
CA GLN A 54 3.68 -5.91 -12.10
C GLN A 54 2.51 -6.24 -13.03
N LEU A 55 1.30 -5.91 -12.60
CA LEU A 55 0.06 -6.35 -13.22
C LEU A 55 -0.77 -5.18 -13.76
N SER A 56 -1.35 -5.34 -14.93
CA SER A 56 -2.40 -4.44 -15.41
C SER A 56 -3.68 -4.59 -14.59
N VAL A 57 -4.57 -3.60 -14.66
CA VAL A 57 -5.79 -3.54 -13.83
C VAL A 57 -6.66 -4.80 -13.97
N ASP A 58 -6.83 -5.33 -15.17
CA ASP A 58 -7.55 -6.57 -15.42
C ASP A 58 -6.93 -7.78 -14.69
N LYS A 59 -5.60 -7.88 -14.69
CA LYS A 59 -4.87 -8.93 -13.97
C LYS A 59 -4.90 -8.74 -12.46
N ILE A 60 -4.86 -7.50 -11.97
CA ILE A 60 -5.05 -7.20 -10.54
C ILE A 60 -6.42 -7.68 -10.05
N VAL A 61 -7.48 -7.51 -10.85
CA VAL A 61 -8.82 -8.00 -10.50
C VAL A 61 -8.87 -9.52 -10.40
N GLU A 62 -8.20 -10.23 -11.32
CA GLU A 62 -8.09 -11.70 -11.25
C GLU A 62 -7.36 -12.12 -9.96
N GLU A 63 -6.20 -11.57 -9.69
CA GLU A 63 -5.39 -11.85 -8.48
C GLU A 63 -6.14 -11.49 -7.18
N ALA A 64 -6.84 -10.36 -7.15
CA ALA A 64 -7.63 -9.94 -5.99
C ALA A 64 -8.75 -10.93 -5.64
N LYS A 65 -9.38 -11.57 -6.64
CA LYS A 65 -10.36 -12.64 -6.41
C LYS A 65 -9.72 -13.87 -5.78
N GLU A 66 -8.57 -14.30 -6.31
CA GLU A 66 -7.84 -15.45 -5.76
C GLU A 66 -7.40 -15.18 -4.31
N VAL A 67 -6.87 -14.00 -4.03
CA VAL A 67 -6.47 -13.56 -2.69
C VAL A 67 -7.65 -13.60 -1.72
N TYR A 68 -8.80 -13.09 -2.14
CA TYR A 68 -10.02 -13.12 -1.33
C TYR A 68 -10.52 -14.56 -1.06
N ASP A 69 -10.51 -15.41 -2.09
CA ASP A 69 -10.92 -16.83 -1.97
C ASP A 69 -10.00 -17.64 -1.04
N LEU A 70 -8.72 -17.24 -0.92
CA LEU A 70 -7.78 -17.80 0.05
C LEU A 70 -8.04 -17.33 1.49
N GLY A 71 -8.97 -16.40 1.70
CA GLY A 71 -9.32 -15.85 3.01
C GLY A 71 -8.39 -14.76 3.50
N ILE A 72 -7.62 -14.12 2.60
CA ILE A 72 -6.82 -12.93 2.91
C ILE A 72 -7.73 -11.71 2.82
N PRO A 73 -7.89 -10.91 3.88
CA PRO A 73 -8.91 -9.87 3.93
C PRO A 73 -8.53 -8.56 3.23
N SER A 74 -7.25 -8.36 2.93
CA SER A 74 -6.77 -7.09 2.40
C SER A 74 -5.66 -7.24 1.37
N ILE A 75 -5.66 -6.33 0.40
CA ILE A 75 -4.54 -6.08 -0.51
C ILE A 75 -3.95 -4.69 -0.24
N ILE A 76 -2.69 -4.48 -0.64
CA ILE A 76 -2.10 -3.14 -0.74
C ILE A 76 -1.64 -2.89 -2.17
N LEU A 77 -2.04 -1.76 -2.74
CA LEU A 77 -1.72 -1.36 -4.11
C LEU A 77 -0.55 -0.37 -4.14
N PHE A 78 0.42 -0.66 -4.98
CA PHE A 78 1.53 0.22 -5.35
C PHE A 78 1.41 0.59 -6.83
N GLY A 79 1.51 1.88 -7.15
CA GLY A 79 1.40 2.34 -8.53
C GLY A 79 2.76 2.40 -9.23
N VAL A 80 2.81 1.91 -10.47
CA VAL A 80 3.98 2.08 -11.34
C VAL A 80 3.49 2.76 -12.61
N PRO A 81 3.42 4.12 -12.64
CA PRO A 81 2.91 4.87 -13.78
C PRO A 81 3.86 4.79 -14.97
N GLU A 82 3.33 5.02 -16.17
CA GLU A 82 4.12 5.12 -17.39
C GLU A 82 4.91 6.44 -17.43
N ASP A 83 4.23 7.53 -17.10
CA ASP A 83 4.80 8.87 -17.08
C ASP A 83 5.00 9.37 -15.65
N LYS A 84 6.10 10.09 -15.45
CA LYS A 84 6.46 10.70 -14.16
C LYS A 84 6.78 12.18 -14.37
N ASP A 85 6.42 12.99 -13.40
CA ASP A 85 6.72 14.42 -13.40
C ASP A 85 7.23 14.90 -12.02
N ASP A 86 7.63 16.15 -11.92
CA ASP A 86 8.21 16.70 -10.69
C ASP A 86 7.19 16.92 -9.57
N GLU A 87 5.90 16.96 -9.90
CA GLU A 87 4.79 17.16 -8.96
C GLU A 87 4.04 15.85 -8.63
N ALA A 88 4.52 14.71 -9.14
CA ALA A 88 3.86 13.41 -8.95
C ALA A 88 2.37 13.42 -9.36
N THR A 89 2.03 14.08 -10.48
CA THR A 89 0.64 14.27 -10.92
C THR A 89 -0.13 12.96 -11.01
N GLY A 90 0.53 11.88 -11.44
CA GLY A 90 -0.08 10.54 -11.53
C GLY A 90 -0.54 9.97 -10.18
N ALA A 91 -0.01 10.46 -9.05
CA ALA A 91 -0.41 9.98 -7.72
C ALA A 91 -1.79 10.48 -7.28
N TRP A 92 -2.14 11.71 -7.66
CA TRP A 92 -3.38 12.38 -7.22
C TRP A 92 -4.39 12.65 -8.33
N HIS A 93 -4.08 12.26 -9.57
CA HIS A 93 -5.02 12.38 -10.68
C HIS A 93 -6.15 11.32 -10.53
N ASP A 94 -7.41 11.72 -10.74
CA ASP A 94 -8.57 10.83 -10.58
C ASP A 94 -8.50 9.58 -11.48
N CYS A 95 -7.83 9.68 -12.63
CA CYS A 95 -7.59 8.56 -13.53
C CYS A 95 -6.19 7.92 -13.34
N GLY A 96 -5.55 8.11 -12.20
CA GLY A 96 -4.28 7.46 -11.86
C GLY A 96 -4.38 5.93 -11.89
N ILE A 97 -3.24 5.26 -12.03
CA ILE A 97 -3.23 3.79 -12.15
C ILE A 97 -3.76 3.09 -10.89
N VAL A 98 -3.44 3.63 -9.70
CA VAL A 98 -3.93 3.08 -8.42
C VAL A 98 -5.42 3.35 -8.26
N GLN A 99 -5.91 4.53 -8.65
CA GLN A 99 -7.33 4.87 -8.62
C GLN A 99 -8.14 3.90 -9.49
N LYS A 100 -7.72 3.69 -10.74
CA LYS A 100 -8.35 2.72 -11.67
C LYS A 100 -8.32 1.29 -11.12
N ALA A 101 -7.20 0.86 -10.54
CA ALA A 101 -7.08 -0.46 -9.94
C ALA A 101 -8.01 -0.61 -8.73
N THR A 102 -8.06 0.41 -7.87
CA THR A 102 -8.93 0.45 -6.69
C THR A 102 -10.40 0.35 -7.08
N GLU A 103 -10.87 1.18 -8.03
CA GLU A 103 -12.24 1.14 -8.54
C GLU A 103 -12.61 -0.23 -9.10
N ALA A 104 -11.73 -0.82 -9.93
CA ALA A 104 -11.97 -2.11 -10.55
C ALA A 104 -12.02 -3.24 -9.52
N VAL A 105 -11.13 -3.25 -8.54
CA VAL A 105 -11.14 -4.25 -7.45
C VAL A 105 -12.39 -4.10 -6.59
N LYS A 106 -12.75 -2.88 -6.16
CA LYS A 106 -13.96 -2.64 -5.36
C LYS A 106 -15.24 -3.00 -6.09
N ALA A 107 -15.28 -2.83 -7.40
CA ALA A 107 -16.41 -3.27 -8.22
C ALA A 107 -16.51 -4.80 -8.33
N ALA A 108 -15.38 -5.51 -8.39
CA ALA A 108 -15.31 -6.96 -8.58
C ALA A 108 -15.37 -7.76 -7.27
N VAL A 109 -14.78 -7.25 -6.19
CA VAL A 109 -14.68 -7.88 -4.87
C VAL A 109 -14.97 -6.83 -3.78
N PRO A 110 -16.24 -6.43 -3.59
CA PRO A 110 -16.62 -5.31 -2.70
C PRO A 110 -16.16 -5.49 -1.24
N ASP A 111 -16.11 -6.72 -0.75
CA ASP A 111 -15.77 -7.06 0.64
C ASP A 111 -14.25 -7.11 0.91
N LEU A 112 -13.42 -7.13 -0.15
CA LEU A 112 -11.98 -7.07 0.00
C LEU A 112 -11.56 -5.66 0.43
N ILE A 113 -10.79 -5.56 1.51
CA ILE A 113 -10.21 -4.29 1.96
C ILE A 113 -9.11 -3.87 1.00
N VAL A 114 -9.23 -2.69 0.42
CA VAL A 114 -8.20 -2.11 -0.43
C VAL A 114 -7.43 -1.06 0.36
N THR A 115 -6.18 -1.41 0.68
CA THR A 115 -5.18 -0.48 1.20
C THR A 115 -4.41 0.10 0.02
N VAL A 116 -4.05 1.38 0.09
CA VAL A 116 -3.25 2.02 -0.96
C VAL A 116 -2.01 2.68 -0.37
N ASP A 117 -0.88 2.46 -1.01
CA ASP A 117 0.34 3.20 -0.68
C ASP A 117 0.16 4.67 -1.06
N THR A 118 0.53 5.56 -0.14
CA THR A 118 0.44 7.00 -0.34
C THR A 118 1.84 7.60 -0.24
N CYS A 119 2.59 7.37 -1.31
CA CYS A 119 3.92 7.92 -1.54
C CYS A 119 3.95 8.70 -2.87
N LEU A 120 4.96 9.54 -3.05
CA LEU A 120 5.17 10.30 -4.27
C LEU A 120 6.35 9.77 -5.11
N CYS A 121 7.29 9.01 -4.53
CA CYS A 121 8.52 8.58 -5.23
C CYS A 121 8.28 7.69 -6.45
N GLU A 122 7.17 6.95 -6.48
CA GLU A 122 6.79 6.15 -7.65
C GLU A 122 6.37 7.00 -8.84
N TYR A 123 5.93 8.24 -8.58
CA TYR A 123 5.32 9.16 -9.54
C TYR A 123 6.21 10.37 -9.88
N THR A 124 7.22 10.67 -9.05
CA THR A 124 8.16 11.75 -9.32
C THR A 124 9.24 11.34 -10.30
N SER A 125 9.59 12.25 -11.21
CA SER A 125 10.70 12.07 -12.19
C SER A 125 12.06 11.88 -11.52
N HIS A 126 12.25 12.51 -10.37
CA HIS A 126 13.47 12.49 -9.57
C HIS A 126 13.54 11.39 -8.52
N GLY A 127 12.44 10.63 -8.29
CA GLY A 127 12.39 9.49 -7.37
C GLY A 127 12.37 9.84 -5.87
N HIS A 128 12.26 11.11 -5.48
CA HIS A 128 12.09 11.51 -4.07
C HIS A 128 10.61 11.50 -3.65
N CYS A 129 10.37 11.25 -2.36
CA CYS A 129 9.02 11.16 -1.77
C CYS A 129 8.41 12.54 -1.47
N GLY A 130 8.66 13.57 -2.29
CA GLY A 130 8.10 14.89 -2.08
C GLY A 130 8.55 15.91 -3.10
N TYR A 131 8.06 17.13 -2.93
CA TYR A 131 8.34 18.27 -3.77
C TYR A 131 9.78 18.78 -3.54
N LEU A 132 10.57 18.92 -4.60
CA LEU A 132 11.95 19.41 -4.49
C LEU A 132 12.03 20.93 -4.57
N ASP A 133 13.00 21.49 -3.84
CA ASP A 133 13.39 22.87 -4.00
C ASP A 133 14.21 23.03 -5.30
N VAL A 134 13.58 23.53 -6.35
CA VAL A 134 14.21 23.74 -7.66
C VAL A 134 15.33 24.75 -7.64
N GLY A 135 15.45 25.57 -6.59
CA GLY A 135 16.55 26.53 -6.37
C GLY A 135 17.75 25.93 -5.64
N ASP A 136 17.62 24.73 -5.09
CA ASP A 136 18.65 24.08 -4.27
C ASP A 136 19.27 22.89 -5.00
N LEU A 137 20.56 23.04 -5.35
CA LEU A 137 21.34 21.98 -6.00
C LEU A 137 21.55 20.72 -5.13
N THR A 138 21.16 20.78 -3.85
CA THR A 138 21.27 19.64 -2.92
C THR A 138 20.09 18.65 -3.00
N GLY A 139 19.05 18.97 -3.77
CA GLY A 139 17.84 18.13 -3.89
C GLY A 139 17.03 18.09 -2.60
N ARG A 140 16.93 19.20 -1.89
CA ARG A 140 16.16 19.31 -0.66
C ARG A 140 14.67 19.10 -0.92
N VAL A 141 14.06 18.18 -0.19
CA VAL A 141 12.61 17.99 -0.19
C VAL A 141 11.94 19.01 0.73
N LEU A 142 10.94 19.73 0.21
CA LEU A 142 10.16 20.73 0.94
C LEU A 142 8.98 20.07 1.67
N ASN A 143 8.96 20.17 2.98
CA ASN A 143 7.94 19.53 3.82
C ASN A 143 6.52 20.01 3.50
N ASP A 144 6.24 21.29 3.69
CA ASP A 144 4.88 21.82 3.63
C ASP A 144 4.23 21.73 2.25
N PRO A 145 4.91 22.04 1.12
CA PRO A 145 4.35 21.78 -0.20
C PRO A 145 4.06 20.29 -0.44
N THR A 146 4.89 19.40 0.09
CA THR A 146 4.68 17.94 -0.01
C THR A 146 3.42 17.50 0.74
N LEU A 147 3.12 18.10 1.90
CA LEU A 147 1.88 17.78 2.64
C LEU A 147 0.63 18.08 1.82
N GLU A 148 0.63 19.13 1.01
CA GLU A 148 -0.51 19.45 0.14
C GLU A 148 -0.69 18.42 -0.99
N LEU A 149 0.42 17.89 -1.55
CA LEU A 149 0.36 16.81 -2.53
C LEU A 149 -0.16 15.51 -1.90
N LEU A 150 0.32 15.17 -0.71
CA LEU A 150 -0.12 13.97 0.03
C LEU A 150 -1.62 14.03 0.39
N LYS A 151 -2.14 15.20 0.75
CA LYS A 151 -3.59 15.39 0.96
C LYS A 151 -4.37 15.10 -0.31
N LYS A 152 -3.97 15.69 -1.45
CA LYS A 152 -4.62 15.48 -2.75
C LYS A 152 -4.60 13.99 -3.12
N THR A 153 -3.46 13.34 -2.96
CA THR A 153 -3.28 11.91 -3.24
C THR A 153 -4.23 11.07 -2.41
N ALA A 154 -4.25 11.27 -1.09
CA ALA A 154 -5.11 10.52 -0.18
C ALA A 154 -6.60 10.70 -0.49
N VAL A 155 -7.03 11.93 -0.79
CA VAL A 155 -8.42 12.22 -1.16
C VAL A 155 -8.81 11.55 -2.48
N SER A 156 -7.96 11.63 -3.50
CA SER A 156 -8.18 10.97 -4.80
C SER A 156 -8.28 9.45 -4.64
N GLN A 157 -7.35 8.83 -3.90
CA GLN A 157 -7.36 7.39 -3.61
C GLN A 157 -8.62 6.95 -2.85
N ALA A 158 -9.03 7.72 -1.84
CA ALA A 158 -10.23 7.44 -1.04
C ALA A 158 -11.51 7.61 -1.86
N ASN A 159 -11.58 8.59 -2.77
CA ASN A 159 -12.70 8.76 -3.72
C ASN A 159 -12.81 7.59 -4.70
N ALA A 160 -11.69 7.02 -5.12
CA ALA A 160 -11.65 5.82 -5.95
C ALA A 160 -12.12 4.55 -5.20
N GLY A 161 -12.34 4.62 -3.88
CA GLY A 161 -12.89 3.54 -3.08
C GLY A 161 -11.90 2.88 -2.11
N ALA A 162 -10.66 3.35 -2.01
CA ALA A 162 -9.71 2.82 -1.03
C ALA A 162 -10.31 2.87 0.39
N ASP A 163 -10.13 1.79 1.15
CA ASP A 163 -10.62 1.67 2.52
C ASP A 163 -9.59 2.19 3.53
N ILE A 164 -8.31 1.98 3.22
CA ILE A 164 -7.18 2.35 4.08
C ILE A 164 -6.15 3.13 3.25
N ILE A 165 -5.76 4.28 3.76
CA ILE A 165 -4.66 5.11 3.24
C ILE A 165 -3.42 4.79 4.06
N ALA A 166 -2.36 4.31 3.41
CA ALA A 166 -1.11 3.90 4.05
C ALA A 166 0.03 4.87 3.67
N PRO A 167 0.24 5.95 4.46
CA PRO A 167 1.27 6.92 4.16
C PRO A 167 2.67 6.32 4.26
N SER A 168 3.44 6.47 3.20
CA SER A 168 4.83 6.02 3.11
C SER A 168 5.71 7.23 2.80
N GLY A 169 6.44 7.72 3.78
CA GLY A 169 7.24 8.92 3.63
C GLY A 169 7.85 9.40 4.93
N MET A 170 8.44 10.59 4.87
CA MET A 170 9.26 11.16 5.94
C MET A 170 8.83 12.58 6.36
N MET A 171 7.68 13.08 5.85
CA MET A 171 7.25 14.44 6.09
C MET A 171 6.74 14.63 7.51
N ASP A 172 7.17 15.69 8.16
CA ASP A 172 6.67 16.07 9.47
C ASP A 172 5.19 16.43 9.39
N GLY A 173 4.36 15.76 10.21
CA GLY A 173 2.92 16.03 10.28
C GLY A 173 2.07 15.42 9.17
N PHE A 174 2.61 14.55 8.31
CA PHE A 174 1.89 14.03 7.13
C PHE A 174 0.62 13.24 7.47
N VAL A 175 0.61 12.43 8.53
CA VAL A 175 -0.61 11.72 8.97
C VAL A 175 -1.72 12.70 9.34
N GLY A 176 -1.39 13.77 10.10
CA GLY A 176 -2.33 14.83 10.46
C GLY A 176 -2.84 15.60 9.24
N ALA A 177 -1.96 15.88 8.28
CA ALA A 177 -2.32 16.55 7.04
C ALA A 177 -3.28 15.70 6.19
N ILE A 178 -2.98 14.43 5.99
CA ILE A 178 -3.84 13.47 5.26
C ILE A 178 -5.20 13.35 5.96
N ARG A 179 -5.23 13.15 7.29
CA ARG A 179 -6.47 13.04 8.04
C ARG A 179 -7.34 14.28 7.87
N SER A 180 -6.75 15.47 8.00
CA SER A 180 -7.43 16.74 7.79
C SER A 180 -7.99 16.86 6.36
N GLY A 181 -7.26 16.43 5.35
CA GLY A 181 -7.72 16.42 3.95
C GLY A 181 -8.92 15.51 3.74
N LEU A 182 -8.87 14.30 4.27
CA LEU A 182 -9.97 13.33 4.18
C LEU A 182 -11.23 13.83 4.90
N ASP A 183 -11.09 14.39 6.11
CA ASP A 183 -12.21 14.93 6.88
C ASP A 183 -12.87 16.12 6.16
N ALA A 184 -12.07 17.03 5.59
CA ALA A 184 -12.56 18.16 4.81
C ALA A 184 -13.31 17.72 3.54
N ALA A 185 -12.97 16.56 2.99
CA ALA A 185 -13.64 15.97 1.83
C ALA A 185 -14.85 15.10 2.20
N GLY A 186 -15.24 14.99 3.49
CA GLY A 186 -16.33 14.13 3.96
C GLY A 186 -15.99 12.64 3.95
N LEU A 187 -14.70 12.29 3.98
CA LEU A 187 -14.17 10.93 3.96
C LEU A 187 -13.66 10.50 5.34
N ASP A 188 -14.33 10.95 6.39
CA ASP A 188 -13.97 10.76 7.80
C ASP A 188 -13.89 9.30 8.25
N ARG A 189 -14.56 8.38 7.52
CA ARG A 189 -14.55 6.93 7.81
C ARG A 189 -13.39 6.17 7.20
N LYS A 190 -12.58 6.81 6.34
CA LYS A 190 -11.40 6.16 5.76
C LYS A 190 -10.28 6.09 6.80
N SER A 191 -9.65 4.92 6.92
CA SER A 191 -8.53 4.72 7.85
C SER A 191 -7.25 5.34 7.28
N VAL A 192 -6.37 5.80 8.18
CA VAL A 192 -4.99 6.21 7.90
C VAL A 192 -4.09 5.41 8.82
N VAL A 193 -3.16 4.62 8.29
CA VAL A 193 -2.31 3.68 9.05
C VAL A 193 -0.85 3.83 8.68
#